data_20a436eb61b9231f85e3c9525b903feb
#
_entry.id   20a436eb61b9231f85e3c9525b903feb
#
_cell.length_a   1.000
_cell.length_b   1.000
_cell.length_c   1.000
_cell.angle_alpha   90.00
_cell.angle_beta   90.00
_cell.angle_gamma   90.00
#
_symmetry.space_group_name_H-M   'P 1'
#
loop_
_entity.id
_entity.type
_entity.pdbx_description
1 polymer ?
#
loop_
_entity_poly.entity_id
_entity_poly.type
_entity_poly.pdbx_seq_one_letter_code
_entity_poly.pdbx_strand_id
1 'polypeptide(L)'
;MKVLLNITTQRHLALLEMLYYNKKWFPLKEVSTTLNCSESIIRKDVEQINIHFAPFKIMHRSKTGIMLDIPAEMTVEYIYQTILTTSLEFTLLETLFFNPKMNASMLAETLFISQSTLARTITRCNKTLRSWHIHISSAPHSIVGDELQIRSFFTHFFQEKYSLVNSPLSPEITSGFQHLLLTQLEPLGIKLKFSEIELLTFIFLTICTRVKFGMLLSFPNDDVKNHPWIDLFLADEAFSLLFKKEFKLSWNAVIIEQIFYPFLKDTFFFSSTELDLAANLSKDIQQRLDRIKSLINSLSTKIATPIPNKKALVLILYNYHLFFIGNNHVLFDKRKNYVLTLSEEYPQIVSVMKQTLLDFQFHDNFEWSEATLNEAIYLLTTNWENFITSIHKKLPFISILISCTFEHQHAQLLEQLLDLRVTNNTKITISQAQTIPEHLEELDDYDLVLINTDKIKSNHPHLLCINPLPIFRDWLKVRNSLISLIEEKSQKLVN
;
A
#
# COMPACT_ATOMS: atom_id res chain seq x y z
N MET A 1 9.98 9.85 -0.12
CA MET A 1 10.17 10.93 0.89
C MET A 1 11.12 10.61 2.05
N LYS A 2 11.57 9.36 2.24
CA LYS A 2 12.54 9.00 3.30
C LYS A 2 13.80 9.89 3.32
N VAL A 3 14.21 10.40 2.15
CA VAL A 3 15.37 11.32 1.99
C VAL A 3 15.18 12.71 2.66
N LEU A 4 13.93 13.10 2.97
CA LEU A 4 13.67 14.33 3.77
C LEU A 4 14.24 14.22 5.18
N LEU A 5 14.19 13.04 5.76
CA LEU A 5 14.60 12.76 7.13
C LEU A 5 16.11 12.96 7.31
N ASN A 6 16.54 13.30 8.52
CA ASN A 6 17.95 13.27 8.87
C ASN A 6 18.50 11.84 8.87
N ILE A 7 19.81 11.68 8.77
CA ILE A 7 20.50 10.39 8.63
C ILE A 7 20.17 9.43 9.79
N THR A 8 20.04 9.92 11.02
CA THR A 8 19.70 9.08 12.18
C THR A 8 18.27 8.53 12.06
N THR A 9 17.30 9.37 11.74
CA THR A 9 15.91 8.93 11.56
C THR A 9 15.76 7.98 10.36
N GLN A 10 16.52 8.22 9.26
CA GLN A 10 16.56 7.27 8.14
C GLN A 10 17.07 5.90 8.57
N ARG A 11 18.14 5.87 9.41
CA ARG A 11 18.71 4.61 9.92
C ARG A 11 17.77 3.92 10.90
N HIS A 12 17.08 4.67 11.79
CA HIS A 12 16.04 4.11 12.66
C HIS A 12 14.92 3.45 11.84
N LEU A 13 14.44 4.12 10.79
CA LEU A 13 13.42 3.58 9.90
C LEU A 13 13.91 2.29 9.22
N ALA A 14 15.11 2.30 8.64
CA ALA A 14 15.68 1.14 7.98
C ALA A 14 15.87 -0.05 8.93
N LEU A 15 16.32 0.22 10.18
CA LEU A 15 16.43 -0.79 11.23
C LEU A 15 15.06 -1.39 11.58
N LEU A 16 14.06 -0.56 11.81
CA LEU A 16 12.71 -1.00 12.15
C LEU A 16 12.07 -1.80 11.01
N GLU A 17 12.18 -1.35 9.76
CA GLU A 17 11.71 -2.07 8.58
C GLU A 17 12.39 -3.45 8.46
N MET A 18 13.73 -3.49 8.60
CA MET A 18 14.49 -4.75 8.56
C MET A 18 13.99 -5.75 9.61
N LEU A 19 13.81 -5.31 10.85
CA LEU A 19 13.38 -6.16 11.95
C LEU A 19 11.89 -6.56 11.83
N TYR A 20 11.03 -5.66 11.32
CA TYR A 20 9.60 -5.89 11.17
C TYR A 20 9.31 -7.00 10.16
N TYR A 21 9.87 -6.90 8.96
CA TYR A 21 9.55 -7.84 7.88
C TYR A 21 10.19 -9.20 8.03
N ASN A 22 11.32 -9.32 8.75
CA ASN A 22 12.02 -10.59 8.84
C ASN A 22 11.68 -11.44 10.08
N LYS A 23 11.10 -10.90 11.13
CA LYS A 23 10.64 -11.59 12.36
C LYS A 23 11.64 -12.64 12.93
N LYS A 24 12.95 -12.36 12.84
CA LYS A 24 14.02 -13.23 13.34
C LYS A 24 14.99 -12.46 14.23
N TRP A 25 15.84 -13.18 14.98
CA TRP A 25 16.97 -12.59 15.68
C TRP A 25 18.08 -12.24 14.68
N PHE A 26 18.57 -11.02 14.74
CA PHE A 26 19.67 -10.53 13.91
C PHE A 26 20.91 -10.30 14.77
N PRO A 27 22.07 -10.95 14.47
CA PRO A 27 23.34 -10.59 15.09
C PRO A 27 23.67 -9.12 14.82
N LEU A 28 24.18 -8.41 15.84
CA LEU A 28 24.52 -6.98 15.68
C LEU A 28 25.50 -6.72 14.53
N LYS A 29 26.42 -7.65 14.27
CA LYS A 29 27.37 -7.58 13.15
C LYS A 29 26.62 -7.58 11.78
N GLU A 30 25.60 -8.43 11.61
CA GLU A 30 24.78 -8.46 10.39
C GLU A 30 24.06 -7.13 10.20
N VAL A 31 23.42 -6.62 11.25
CA VAL A 31 22.73 -5.33 11.23
C VAL A 31 23.67 -4.18 10.91
N SER A 32 24.85 -4.15 11.53
CA SER A 32 25.86 -3.09 11.32
C SER A 32 26.38 -3.09 9.88
N THR A 33 26.58 -4.27 9.29
CA THR A 33 26.98 -4.41 7.89
C THR A 33 25.87 -3.93 6.95
N THR A 34 24.63 -4.37 7.17
CA THR A 34 23.48 -4.00 6.32
C THR A 34 23.19 -2.50 6.36
N LEU A 35 23.28 -1.88 7.55
CA LEU A 35 23.02 -0.45 7.73
C LEU A 35 24.26 0.43 7.56
N ASN A 36 25.41 -0.15 7.21
CA ASN A 36 26.70 0.52 7.00
C ASN A 36 27.07 1.46 8.16
N CYS A 37 27.02 0.94 9.41
CA CYS A 37 27.36 1.69 10.61
C CYS A 37 27.96 0.76 11.68
N SER A 38 28.58 1.31 12.73
CA SER A 38 29.19 0.51 13.81
C SER A 38 28.15 -0.11 14.73
N GLU A 39 28.47 -1.25 15.37
CA GLU A 39 27.60 -1.88 16.38
C GLU A 39 27.30 -0.93 17.56
N SER A 40 28.23 -0.05 17.91
CA SER A 40 28.01 0.95 18.98
C SER A 40 26.92 1.95 18.62
N ILE A 41 26.82 2.32 17.33
CA ILE A 41 25.73 3.17 16.81
C ILE A 41 24.41 2.41 16.89
N ILE A 42 24.37 1.14 16.46
CA ILE A 42 23.15 0.33 16.54
C ILE A 42 22.64 0.20 17.99
N ARG A 43 23.55 0.02 18.97
CA ARG A 43 23.13 -0.03 20.38
C ARG A 43 22.46 1.27 20.84
N LYS A 44 23.02 2.42 20.47
CA LYS A 44 22.42 3.74 20.77
C LYS A 44 21.08 3.91 20.06
N ASP A 45 20.99 3.49 18.78
CA ASP A 45 19.74 3.55 18.03
C ASP A 45 18.65 2.66 18.67
N VAL A 46 19.00 1.45 19.13
CA VAL A 46 18.08 0.58 19.87
C VAL A 46 17.53 1.25 21.14
N GLU A 47 18.39 1.90 21.91
CA GLU A 47 17.96 2.67 23.11
C GLU A 47 16.98 3.79 22.73
N GLN A 48 17.31 4.58 21.71
CA GLN A 48 16.46 5.68 21.22
C GLN A 48 15.13 5.18 20.66
N ILE A 49 15.18 4.12 19.86
CA ILE A 49 13.96 3.51 19.29
C ILE A 49 13.05 2.99 20.41
N ASN A 50 13.57 2.30 21.40
CA ASN A 50 12.78 1.79 22.52
C ASN A 50 12.11 2.89 23.35
N ILE A 51 12.66 4.12 23.33
CA ILE A 51 12.04 5.29 23.98
C ILE A 51 10.95 5.89 23.09
N HIS A 52 11.26 6.12 21.82
CA HIS A 52 10.38 6.92 20.93
C HIS A 52 9.31 6.12 20.21
N PHE A 53 9.49 4.81 20.04
CA PHE A 53 8.55 3.93 19.33
C PHE A 53 7.78 2.99 20.27
N ALA A 54 7.77 3.26 21.58
CA ALA A 54 6.94 2.48 22.47
C ALA A 54 5.46 2.52 21.99
N PRO A 55 4.72 1.38 22.01
CA PRO A 55 5.07 0.13 22.70
C PRO A 55 5.91 -0.87 21.87
N PHE A 56 6.33 -0.55 20.62
CA PHE A 56 7.31 -1.39 19.92
C PHE A 56 8.60 -1.46 20.72
N LYS A 57 9.19 -2.65 20.83
CA LYS A 57 10.39 -2.86 21.63
C LYS A 57 11.41 -3.72 20.90
N ILE A 58 12.60 -3.19 20.69
CA ILE A 58 13.72 -4.00 20.21
C ILE A 58 14.33 -4.73 21.42
N MET A 59 14.16 -6.05 21.42
CA MET A 59 14.75 -6.93 22.42
C MET A 59 16.20 -7.24 22.04
N HIS A 60 17.09 -7.35 23.04
CA HIS A 60 18.48 -7.72 22.86
C HIS A 60 18.80 -8.97 23.66
N ARG A 61 19.48 -9.94 23.02
CA ARG A 61 20.08 -11.13 23.67
C ARG A 61 21.53 -11.23 23.27
N SER A 62 22.42 -11.42 24.25
CA SER A 62 23.89 -11.38 24.05
C SER A 62 24.42 -12.36 23.01
N LYS A 63 23.80 -13.54 22.84
CA LYS A 63 24.25 -14.57 21.89
C LYS A 63 23.54 -14.56 20.54
N THR A 64 22.32 -14.02 20.47
CA THR A 64 21.46 -14.10 19.29
C THR A 64 21.28 -12.76 18.58
N GLY A 65 21.56 -11.64 19.25
CA GLY A 65 21.44 -10.29 18.67
C GLY A 65 20.16 -9.57 19.06
N ILE A 66 19.49 -8.93 18.11
CA ILE A 66 18.30 -8.11 18.32
C ILE A 66 17.11 -8.62 17.52
N MET A 67 15.90 -8.40 18.04
CA MET A 67 14.63 -8.73 17.40
C MET A 67 13.59 -7.67 17.81
N LEU A 68 12.66 -7.33 16.92
CA LEU A 68 11.54 -6.44 17.22
C LEU A 68 10.38 -7.23 17.82
N ASP A 69 9.91 -6.78 18.97
CA ASP A 69 8.67 -7.20 19.61
C ASP A 69 7.56 -6.21 19.27
N ILE A 70 6.43 -6.72 18.80
CA ILE A 70 5.33 -5.93 18.24
C ILE A 70 4.04 -6.36 18.91
N PRO A 71 3.28 -5.44 19.54
CA PRO A 71 1.94 -5.73 20.04
C PRO A 71 1.02 -6.23 18.91
N ALA A 72 0.16 -7.19 19.24
CA ALA A 72 -0.69 -7.87 18.26
C ALA A 72 -1.69 -6.92 17.55
N GLU A 73 -2.07 -5.84 18.21
CA GLU A 73 -2.98 -4.80 17.72
C GLU A 73 -2.32 -3.76 16.81
N MET A 74 -1.00 -3.85 16.58
CA MET A 74 -0.23 -2.86 15.82
C MET A 74 0.36 -3.43 14.53
N THR A 75 0.55 -2.56 13.56
CA THR A 75 1.14 -2.87 12.26
C THR A 75 2.36 -2.00 11.97
N VAL A 76 3.01 -2.22 10.83
CA VAL A 76 4.11 -1.38 10.35
C VAL A 76 3.73 0.10 10.20
N GLU A 77 2.45 0.41 10.03
CA GLU A 77 1.97 1.80 9.89
C GLU A 77 2.33 2.65 11.11
N TYR A 78 2.34 2.06 12.31
CA TYR A 78 2.75 2.75 13.53
C TYR A 78 4.18 3.31 13.47
N ILE A 79 5.10 2.60 12.81
CA ILE A 79 6.49 3.07 12.62
C ILE A 79 6.50 4.38 11.83
N TYR A 80 5.77 4.40 10.70
CA TYR A 80 5.72 5.57 9.83
C TYR A 80 4.97 6.73 10.48
N GLN A 81 3.84 6.46 11.12
CA GLN A 81 3.07 7.46 11.87
C GLN A 81 3.91 8.13 12.97
N THR A 82 4.68 7.33 13.73
CA THR A 82 5.57 7.85 14.75
C THR A 82 6.64 8.77 14.16
N ILE A 83 7.24 8.41 13.03
CA ILE A 83 8.22 9.24 12.34
C ILE A 83 7.59 10.54 11.84
N LEU A 84 6.41 10.48 11.22
CA LEU A 84 5.69 11.67 10.76
C LEU A 84 5.34 12.61 11.90
N THR A 85 5.11 12.07 13.09
CA THR A 85 4.75 12.85 14.29
C THR A 85 5.97 13.46 14.97
N THR A 86 7.11 12.75 15.01
CA THR A 86 8.26 13.12 15.85
C THR A 86 9.41 13.77 15.09
N SER A 87 9.50 13.61 13.77
CA SER A 87 10.61 14.17 13.00
C SER A 87 10.48 15.67 12.77
N LEU A 88 11.56 16.39 12.96
CA LEU A 88 11.63 17.84 12.77
C LEU A 88 11.20 18.28 11.36
N GLU A 89 11.56 17.51 10.35
CA GLU A 89 11.27 17.81 8.96
C GLU A 89 9.76 17.84 8.70
N PHE A 90 9.04 16.84 9.19
CA PHE A 90 7.58 16.76 9.00
C PHE A 90 6.84 17.72 9.93
N THR A 91 7.32 17.95 11.14
CA THR A 91 6.77 18.99 12.02
C THR A 91 6.94 20.39 11.42
N LEU A 92 8.09 20.68 10.79
CA LEU A 92 8.30 21.93 10.05
C LEU A 92 7.30 22.09 8.89
N LEU A 93 7.11 21.05 8.07
CA LEU A 93 6.19 21.09 6.94
C LEU A 93 4.74 21.30 7.40
N GLU A 94 4.32 20.60 8.43
CA GLU A 94 2.98 20.75 9.01
C GLU A 94 2.76 22.12 9.63
N THR A 95 3.75 22.63 10.37
CA THR A 95 3.67 24.00 10.96
C THR A 95 3.48 25.04 9.86
N LEU A 96 4.24 24.95 8.75
CA LEU A 96 4.11 25.86 7.62
C LEU A 96 2.82 25.67 6.81
N PHE A 97 2.25 24.46 6.81
CA PHE A 97 0.99 24.21 6.15
C PHE A 97 -0.18 24.93 6.84
N PHE A 98 -0.24 24.84 8.18
CA PHE A 98 -1.28 25.49 8.96
C PHE A 98 -1.00 26.97 9.25
N ASN A 99 0.27 27.40 9.22
CA ASN A 99 0.68 28.76 9.51
C ASN A 99 1.65 29.28 8.41
N PRO A 100 1.13 29.59 7.21
CA PRO A 100 1.98 30.13 6.14
C PRO A 100 2.47 31.53 6.47
N LYS A 101 3.55 31.96 5.78
CA LYS A 101 4.15 33.29 5.91
C LYS A 101 4.80 33.58 7.28
N MET A 102 5.30 32.55 7.97
CA MET A 102 6.08 32.74 9.18
C MET A 102 7.48 33.26 8.87
N ASN A 103 8.02 34.16 9.72
CA ASN A 103 9.42 34.53 9.66
C ASN A 103 10.32 33.49 10.34
N ALA A 104 11.63 33.51 10.08
CA ALA A 104 12.57 32.53 10.58
C ALA A 104 12.66 32.48 12.13
N SER A 105 12.52 33.61 12.79
CA SER A 105 12.57 33.68 14.25
C SER A 105 11.36 32.98 14.88
N MET A 106 10.17 33.36 14.44
CA MET A 106 8.91 32.74 14.92
C MET A 106 8.88 31.23 14.66
N LEU A 107 9.33 30.82 13.47
CA LEU A 107 9.33 29.40 13.11
C LEU A 107 10.33 28.59 13.94
N ALA A 108 11.54 29.15 14.18
CA ALA A 108 12.54 28.51 15.04
C ALA A 108 12.06 28.41 16.49
N GLU A 109 11.41 29.44 17.02
CA GLU A 109 10.80 29.45 18.35
C GLU A 109 9.68 28.42 18.47
N THR A 110 8.74 28.38 17.50
CA THR A 110 7.64 27.40 17.46
C THR A 110 8.15 25.97 17.44
N LEU A 111 9.24 25.71 16.74
CA LEU A 111 9.85 24.38 16.62
C LEU A 111 10.87 24.06 17.73
N PHE A 112 11.11 24.98 18.67
CA PHE A 112 12.09 24.85 19.75
C PHE A 112 13.50 24.53 19.26
N ILE A 113 13.94 25.17 18.15
CA ILE A 113 15.27 24.96 17.53
C ILE A 113 15.98 26.28 17.28
N SER A 114 17.30 26.21 17.05
CA SER A 114 18.07 27.37 16.61
C SER A 114 17.76 27.75 15.14
N GLN A 115 17.94 29.03 14.81
CA GLN A 115 17.77 29.48 13.41
C GLN A 115 18.74 28.79 12.44
N SER A 116 19.96 28.44 12.91
CA SER A 116 20.94 27.70 12.11
C SER A 116 20.47 26.25 11.84
N THR A 117 19.80 25.61 12.80
CA THR A 117 19.18 24.28 12.63
C THR A 117 18.01 24.39 11.66
N LEU A 118 17.16 25.41 11.79
CA LEU A 118 16.06 25.67 10.88
C LEU A 118 16.55 25.82 9.43
N ALA A 119 17.55 26.68 9.18
CA ALA A 119 18.09 26.90 7.84
C ALA A 119 18.63 25.60 7.21
N ARG A 120 19.35 24.77 7.97
CA ARG A 120 19.84 23.46 7.50
C ARG A 120 18.70 22.50 7.20
N THR A 121 17.65 22.49 8.02
CA THR A 121 16.47 21.63 7.82
C THR A 121 15.70 22.06 6.57
N ILE A 122 15.44 23.36 6.39
CA ILE A 122 14.79 23.89 5.17
C ILE A 122 15.60 23.53 3.92
N THR A 123 16.93 23.72 3.95
CA THR A 123 17.79 23.36 2.81
C THR A 123 17.69 21.89 2.46
N ARG A 124 17.70 21.00 3.45
CA ARG A 124 17.55 19.56 3.25
C ARG A 124 16.16 19.21 2.69
N CYS A 125 15.09 19.77 3.26
CA CYS A 125 13.72 19.57 2.75
C CYS A 125 13.60 20.04 1.31
N ASN A 126 14.08 21.23 0.98
CA ASN A 126 14.00 21.79 -0.37
C ASN A 126 14.76 20.96 -1.42
N LYS A 127 15.85 20.27 -1.03
CA LYS A 127 16.58 19.38 -1.93
C LYS A 127 15.68 18.26 -2.47
N THR A 128 14.78 17.73 -1.64
CA THR A 128 13.84 16.66 -2.02
C THR A 128 12.54 17.20 -2.59
N LEU A 129 11.95 18.22 -1.94
CA LEU A 129 10.65 18.75 -2.34
C LEU A 129 10.65 19.35 -3.75
N ARG A 130 11.78 19.90 -4.23
CA ARG A 130 11.90 20.44 -5.59
C ARG A 130 11.70 19.41 -6.68
N SER A 131 12.06 18.14 -6.45
CA SER A 131 11.75 17.07 -7.39
C SER A 131 10.24 16.78 -7.53
N TRP A 132 9.45 17.32 -6.61
CA TRP A 132 7.99 17.26 -6.61
C TRP A 132 7.36 18.60 -6.98
N HIS A 133 8.14 19.52 -7.52
CA HIS A 133 7.71 20.89 -7.86
C HIS A 133 7.15 21.67 -6.66
N ILE A 134 7.60 21.33 -5.45
CA ILE A 134 7.24 21.98 -4.18
C ILE A 134 8.52 22.53 -3.54
N HIS A 135 8.43 23.64 -2.82
CA HIS A 135 9.54 24.11 -1.99
C HIS A 135 9.06 25.02 -0.85
N ILE A 136 9.90 25.20 0.16
CA ILE A 136 9.71 26.18 1.22
C ILE A 136 10.38 27.48 0.75
N SER A 137 9.61 28.58 0.66
CA SER A 137 10.12 29.92 0.31
C SER A 137 11.04 30.48 1.39
N SER A 138 11.87 31.46 1.04
CA SER A 138 12.92 31.96 1.95
C SER A 138 12.48 33.08 2.91
N ALA A 139 11.59 33.97 2.50
CA ALA A 139 11.11 35.06 3.38
C ALA A 139 9.84 35.74 2.79
N PRO A 140 8.70 35.63 3.43
CA PRO A 140 8.38 34.74 4.56
C PRO A 140 8.37 33.27 4.15
N HIS A 141 8.57 32.38 5.13
CA HIS A 141 8.53 30.95 4.88
C HIS A 141 7.10 30.49 4.61
N SER A 142 6.91 29.84 3.48
CA SER A 142 5.63 29.25 3.05
C SER A 142 5.90 28.06 2.15
N ILE A 143 4.96 27.13 2.07
CA ILE A 143 5.00 26.02 1.12
C ILE A 143 4.41 26.52 -0.20
N VAL A 144 5.24 26.55 -1.24
CA VAL A 144 4.90 27.07 -2.56
C VAL A 144 5.34 26.11 -3.66
N GLY A 145 4.71 26.20 -4.82
CA GLY A 145 5.00 25.36 -5.99
C GLY A 145 3.71 24.95 -6.72
N ASP A 146 3.71 23.79 -7.33
CA ASP A 146 2.53 23.22 -7.96
C ASP A 146 1.47 22.90 -6.90
N GLU A 147 0.34 23.58 -6.95
CA GLU A 147 -0.72 23.46 -5.94
C GLU A 147 -1.37 22.07 -5.94
N LEU A 148 -1.47 21.39 -7.09
CA LEU A 148 -1.96 20.01 -7.16
C LEU A 148 -1.02 19.06 -6.42
N GLN A 149 0.30 19.21 -6.62
CA GLN A 149 1.31 18.41 -5.92
C GLN A 149 1.32 18.72 -4.42
N ILE A 150 1.16 19.97 -4.01
CA ILE A 150 1.06 20.36 -2.60
C ILE A 150 -0.16 19.69 -1.96
N ARG A 151 -1.33 19.77 -2.59
CA ARG A 151 -2.57 19.14 -2.09
C ARG A 151 -2.45 17.63 -2.02
N SER A 152 -1.92 16.99 -3.05
CA SER A 152 -1.68 15.55 -3.05
C SER A 152 -0.74 15.14 -1.90
N PHE A 153 0.40 15.83 -1.76
CA PHE A 153 1.36 15.57 -0.70
C PHE A 153 0.74 15.67 0.69
N PHE A 154 0.04 16.77 1.00
CA PHE A 154 -0.53 16.97 2.33
C PHE A 154 -1.74 16.09 2.63
N THR A 155 -2.53 15.74 1.63
CA THR A 155 -3.60 14.75 1.80
C THR A 155 -3.04 13.41 2.26
N HIS A 156 -2.01 12.89 1.58
CA HIS A 156 -1.36 11.64 1.97
C HIS A 156 -0.58 11.76 3.28
N PHE A 157 0.07 12.90 3.52
CA PHE A 157 0.74 13.17 4.79
C PHE A 157 -0.22 13.08 5.98
N PHE A 158 -1.40 13.70 5.88
CA PHE A 158 -2.39 13.66 6.94
C PHE A 158 -3.01 12.26 7.07
N GLN A 159 -3.26 11.58 5.96
CA GLN A 159 -3.78 10.21 5.96
C GLN A 159 -2.79 9.19 6.57
N GLU A 160 -1.49 9.38 6.38
CA GLU A 160 -0.47 8.52 7.00
C GLU A 160 -0.21 8.88 8.48
N LYS A 161 -0.40 10.16 8.85
CA LYS A 161 -0.10 10.65 10.21
C LYS A 161 -1.27 10.52 11.17
N TYR A 162 -2.49 10.76 10.71
CA TYR A 162 -3.69 10.87 11.54
C TYR A 162 -4.72 9.79 11.22
N SER A 163 -5.51 9.44 12.24
CA SER A 163 -6.83 8.83 12.05
C SER A 163 -7.92 9.92 12.04
N LEU A 164 -9.13 9.59 11.63
CA LEU A 164 -10.25 10.54 11.67
C LEU A 164 -10.52 11.07 13.09
N VAL A 165 -10.27 10.25 14.11
CA VAL A 165 -10.47 10.62 15.52
C VAL A 165 -9.47 11.65 16.02
N ASN A 166 -8.22 11.55 15.52
CA ASN A 166 -7.10 12.41 15.94
C ASN A 166 -6.72 13.44 14.86
N SER A 167 -7.63 13.70 13.91
CA SER A 167 -7.37 14.66 12.84
C SER A 167 -7.28 16.10 13.37
N PRO A 168 -6.59 17.00 12.65
CA PRO A 168 -6.57 18.43 13.01
C PRO A 168 -7.92 19.15 12.89
N LEU A 169 -8.92 18.53 12.28
CA LEU A 169 -10.29 19.06 12.20
C LEU A 169 -11.01 18.85 13.54
N SER A 170 -11.93 19.76 13.88
CA SER A 170 -12.82 19.52 15.02
C SER A 170 -13.75 18.33 14.76
N PRO A 171 -14.14 17.58 15.80
CA PRO A 171 -15.06 16.45 15.65
C PRO A 171 -16.38 16.84 14.99
N GLU A 172 -16.87 18.06 15.26
CA GLU A 172 -18.12 18.59 14.73
C GLU A 172 -18.05 18.75 13.21
N ILE A 173 -16.99 19.38 12.67
CA ILE A 173 -16.87 19.57 11.22
C ILE A 173 -16.55 18.24 10.52
N THR A 174 -15.78 17.34 11.17
CA THR A 174 -15.51 16.00 10.64
C THR A 174 -16.80 15.21 10.47
N SER A 175 -17.61 15.11 11.52
CA SER A 175 -18.91 14.41 11.47
C SER A 175 -19.90 15.10 10.53
N GLY A 176 -19.91 16.44 10.50
CA GLY A 176 -20.76 17.21 9.59
C GLY A 176 -20.42 16.96 8.12
N PHE A 177 -19.13 16.93 7.77
CA PHE A 177 -18.70 16.63 6.39
C PHE A 177 -19.02 15.20 5.99
N GLN A 178 -18.80 14.22 6.87
CA GLN A 178 -19.17 12.83 6.63
C GLN A 178 -20.68 12.68 6.43
N HIS A 179 -21.48 13.35 7.26
CA HIS A 179 -22.94 13.37 7.12
C HIS A 179 -23.36 13.98 5.78
N LEU A 180 -22.77 15.14 5.41
CA LEU A 180 -22.99 15.78 4.12
C LEU A 180 -22.73 14.82 2.95
N LEU A 181 -21.59 14.12 2.95
CA LEU A 181 -21.26 13.17 1.90
C LEU A 181 -22.32 12.05 1.80
N LEU A 182 -22.69 11.45 2.91
CA LEU A 182 -23.62 10.34 2.93
C LEU A 182 -25.03 10.78 2.52
N THR A 183 -25.53 11.90 3.03
CA THR A 183 -26.89 12.38 2.73
C THR A 183 -27.05 12.88 1.29
N GLN A 184 -25.99 13.45 0.71
CA GLN A 184 -26.07 14.00 -0.65
C GLN A 184 -25.73 12.95 -1.74
N LEU A 185 -24.89 11.97 -1.47
CA LEU A 185 -24.42 11.01 -2.49
C LEU A 185 -25.22 9.71 -2.52
N GLU A 186 -25.77 9.25 -1.38
CA GLU A 186 -26.55 8.02 -1.33
C GLU A 186 -27.82 8.06 -2.22
N PRO A 187 -28.61 9.16 -2.28
CA PRO A 187 -29.75 9.28 -3.17
C PRO A 187 -29.37 9.18 -4.66
N LEU A 188 -28.11 9.50 -5.01
CA LEU A 188 -27.54 9.36 -6.35
C LEU A 188 -27.05 7.92 -6.64
N GLY A 189 -27.24 6.99 -5.72
CA GLY A 189 -26.75 5.61 -5.83
C GLY A 189 -25.26 5.44 -5.53
N ILE A 190 -24.58 6.49 -5.05
CA ILE A 190 -23.14 6.48 -4.73
C ILE A 190 -22.99 6.09 -3.26
N LYS A 191 -22.53 4.86 -3.02
CA LYS A 191 -22.31 4.32 -1.68
C LYS A 191 -20.84 4.36 -1.31
N LEU A 192 -20.48 5.32 -0.49
CA LEU A 192 -19.12 5.46 0.02
C LEU A 192 -18.83 4.45 1.13
N LYS A 193 -17.66 3.85 1.09
CA LYS A 193 -17.11 3.02 2.17
C LYS A 193 -16.27 3.86 3.13
N PHE A 194 -15.95 3.29 4.28
CA PHE A 194 -15.16 3.98 5.31
C PHE A 194 -13.85 4.58 4.77
N SER A 195 -13.08 3.81 3.99
CA SER A 195 -11.81 4.26 3.43
C SER A 195 -11.95 5.43 2.43
N GLU A 196 -13.05 5.48 1.70
CA GLU A 196 -13.34 6.58 0.77
C GLU A 196 -13.77 7.85 1.52
N ILE A 197 -14.59 7.70 2.57
CA ILE A 197 -14.97 8.80 3.47
C ILE A 197 -13.72 9.35 4.17
N GLU A 198 -12.83 8.50 4.65
CA GLU A 198 -11.59 8.90 5.28
C GLU A 198 -10.71 9.72 4.32
N LEU A 199 -10.48 9.22 3.10
CA LEU A 199 -9.71 9.91 2.08
C LEU A 199 -10.33 11.28 1.74
N LEU A 200 -11.64 11.32 1.50
CA LEU A 200 -12.37 12.57 1.19
C LEU A 200 -12.30 13.57 2.36
N THR A 201 -12.29 13.09 3.61
CA THR A 201 -12.13 13.96 4.78
C THR A 201 -10.72 14.58 4.85
N PHE A 202 -9.67 13.85 4.51
CA PHE A 202 -8.32 14.43 4.44
C PHE A 202 -8.11 15.32 3.21
N ILE A 203 -8.75 15.02 2.08
CA ILE A 203 -8.84 15.94 0.94
C ILE A 203 -9.51 17.25 1.37
N PHE A 204 -10.65 17.17 2.07
CA PHE A 204 -11.38 18.32 2.59
C PHE A 204 -10.49 19.16 3.54
N LEU A 205 -9.85 18.55 4.53
CA LEU A 205 -8.90 19.23 5.42
C LEU A 205 -7.84 20.01 4.63
N THR A 206 -7.19 19.31 3.71
CA THR A 206 -6.08 19.85 2.94
C THR A 206 -6.54 21.05 2.09
N ILE A 207 -7.60 20.87 1.33
CA ILE A 207 -8.08 21.87 0.39
C ILE A 207 -8.66 23.08 1.15
N CYS A 208 -9.50 22.87 2.16
CA CYS A 208 -10.07 23.98 2.92
C CYS A 208 -9.01 24.80 3.64
N THR A 209 -7.96 24.17 4.16
CA THR A 209 -6.83 24.88 4.76
C THR A 209 -6.09 25.73 3.69
N ARG A 210 -5.82 25.18 2.52
CA ARG A 210 -5.15 25.91 1.41
C ARG A 210 -6.02 27.07 0.91
N VAL A 211 -7.30 26.83 0.71
CA VAL A 211 -8.27 27.87 0.27
C VAL A 211 -8.38 29.00 1.29
N LYS A 212 -8.36 28.69 2.61
CA LYS A 212 -8.35 29.68 3.68
C LYS A 212 -7.21 30.70 3.54
N PHE A 213 -6.08 30.30 2.98
CA PHE A 213 -4.94 31.17 2.74
C PHE A 213 -4.88 31.72 1.30
N GLY A 214 -5.95 31.57 0.52
CA GLY A 214 -6.06 32.11 -0.83
C GLY A 214 -5.36 31.28 -1.91
N MET A 215 -4.97 30.04 -1.61
CA MET A 215 -4.32 29.13 -2.56
C MET A 215 -5.38 28.35 -3.33
N LEU A 216 -5.83 28.93 -4.44
CA LEU A 216 -6.83 28.32 -5.33
C LEU A 216 -6.18 27.70 -6.55
N LEU A 217 -6.74 26.58 -7.00
CA LEU A 217 -6.45 26.03 -8.32
C LEU A 217 -7.25 26.81 -9.37
N SER A 218 -6.59 27.18 -10.47
CA SER A 218 -7.26 27.68 -11.65
C SER A 218 -7.63 26.50 -12.55
N PHE A 219 -8.91 26.26 -12.73
CA PHE A 219 -9.40 25.24 -13.65
C PHE A 219 -9.54 25.82 -15.06
N PRO A 220 -9.07 25.10 -16.09
CA PRO A 220 -8.97 25.68 -17.44
C PRO A 220 -10.31 25.91 -18.13
N ASN A 221 -11.42 25.35 -17.68
CA ASN A 221 -12.70 25.42 -18.38
C ASN A 221 -13.90 25.65 -17.46
N ASP A 222 -14.96 26.24 -18.04
CA ASP A 222 -16.27 26.43 -17.42
C ASP A 222 -17.06 25.12 -17.15
N ASP A 223 -16.50 23.97 -17.53
CA ASP A 223 -17.16 22.65 -17.51
C ASP A 223 -17.61 22.18 -16.12
N VAL A 224 -17.04 22.78 -15.07
CA VAL A 224 -17.32 22.41 -13.67
C VAL A 224 -18.39 23.31 -13.02
N LYS A 225 -18.55 24.53 -13.48
CA LYS A 225 -19.34 25.59 -12.81
C LYS A 225 -20.85 25.30 -12.68
N ASN A 226 -21.40 24.46 -13.53
CA ASN A 226 -22.83 24.14 -13.57
C ASN A 226 -23.13 22.68 -13.21
N HIS A 227 -22.19 21.97 -12.56
CA HIS A 227 -22.41 20.59 -12.20
C HIS A 227 -23.50 20.46 -11.13
N PRO A 228 -24.50 19.57 -11.26
CA PRO A 228 -25.63 19.45 -10.31
C PRO A 228 -25.23 19.22 -8.85
N TRP A 229 -24.05 18.65 -8.62
CA TRP A 229 -23.52 18.44 -7.27
C TRP A 229 -23.24 19.75 -6.52
N ILE A 230 -22.92 20.84 -7.24
CA ILE A 230 -22.65 22.15 -6.59
C ILE A 230 -23.89 22.62 -5.87
N ASP A 231 -25.03 22.63 -6.55
CA ASP A 231 -26.31 23.03 -5.94
C ASP A 231 -26.74 22.09 -4.81
N LEU A 232 -26.51 20.78 -4.99
CA LEU A 232 -26.81 19.76 -4.02
C LEU A 232 -26.04 19.98 -2.71
N PHE A 233 -24.73 20.20 -2.79
CA PHE A 233 -23.89 20.46 -1.61
C PHE A 233 -24.12 21.86 -1.00
N LEU A 234 -24.55 22.85 -1.78
CA LEU A 234 -24.90 24.17 -1.29
C LEU A 234 -26.21 24.19 -0.50
N ALA A 235 -27.13 23.26 -0.74
CA ALA A 235 -28.42 23.20 -0.11
C ALA A 235 -28.38 22.87 1.41
N ASP A 236 -27.26 22.35 1.92
CA ASP A 236 -27.11 22.00 3.35
C ASP A 236 -26.71 23.25 4.17
N GLU A 237 -27.72 23.96 4.70
CA GLU A 237 -27.52 25.14 5.54
C GLU A 237 -26.80 24.81 6.85
N ALA A 238 -27.07 23.62 7.45
CA ALA A 238 -26.46 23.21 8.72
C ALA A 238 -24.95 23.02 8.55
N PHE A 239 -24.54 22.36 7.49
CA PHE A 239 -23.12 22.21 7.16
C PHE A 239 -22.47 23.56 6.82
N SER A 240 -23.16 24.44 6.08
CA SER A 240 -22.68 25.79 5.77
C SER A 240 -22.33 26.59 7.03
N LEU A 241 -23.14 26.51 8.07
CA LEU A 241 -22.88 27.15 9.36
C LEU A 241 -21.67 26.54 10.10
N LEU A 242 -21.56 25.22 10.13
CA LEU A 242 -20.40 24.51 10.71
C LEU A 242 -19.10 24.91 9.98
N PHE A 243 -19.13 24.88 8.65
CA PHE A 243 -17.99 25.26 7.82
C PHE A 243 -17.52 26.70 8.09
N LYS A 244 -18.47 27.66 8.16
CA LYS A 244 -18.15 29.04 8.48
C LYS A 244 -17.56 29.19 9.89
N LYS A 245 -18.05 28.42 10.88
CA LYS A 245 -17.50 28.42 12.23
C LYS A 245 -16.06 27.95 12.27
N GLU A 246 -15.72 26.86 11.55
CA GLU A 246 -14.39 26.23 11.53
C GLU A 246 -13.37 27.04 10.73
N PHE A 247 -13.66 27.30 9.47
CA PHE A 247 -12.69 27.90 8.52
C PHE A 247 -12.75 29.42 8.46
N LYS A 248 -13.78 30.06 9.01
CA LYS A 248 -14.07 31.52 8.86
C LYS A 248 -14.27 31.92 7.39
N LEU A 249 -14.73 31.01 6.57
CA LEU A 249 -15.05 31.17 5.16
C LEU A 249 -16.53 30.83 4.93
N SER A 250 -17.11 31.36 3.85
CA SER A 250 -18.44 30.95 3.40
C SER A 250 -18.36 29.68 2.58
N TRP A 251 -19.20 28.69 2.86
CA TRP A 251 -19.39 27.52 2.01
C TRP A 251 -20.01 27.95 0.70
N ASN A 252 -19.35 27.77 -0.41
CA ASN A 252 -19.76 28.27 -1.72
C ASN A 252 -19.31 27.36 -2.86
N ALA A 253 -19.78 27.62 -4.08
CA ALA A 253 -19.49 26.85 -5.26
C ALA A 253 -17.97 26.68 -5.52
N VAL A 254 -17.17 27.73 -5.34
CA VAL A 254 -15.72 27.67 -5.56
C VAL A 254 -15.06 26.64 -4.63
N ILE A 255 -15.45 26.58 -3.36
CA ILE A 255 -14.90 25.61 -2.41
C ILE A 255 -15.31 24.19 -2.79
N ILE A 256 -16.57 23.98 -3.18
CA ILE A 256 -17.07 22.68 -3.64
C ILE A 256 -16.30 22.24 -4.89
N GLU A 257 -16.11 23.11 -5.86
CA GLU A 257 -15.28 22.85 -7.04
C GLU A 257 -13.86 22.45 -6.66
N GLN A 258 -13.23 23.17 -5.72
CA GLN A 258 -11.87 22.86 -5.29
C GLN A 258 -11.75 21.47 -4.65
N ILE A 259 -12.76 21.04 -3.86
CA ILE A 259 -12.75 19.75 -3.17
C ILE A 259 -13.08 18.60 -4.12
N PHE A 260 -14.11 18.77 -4.95
CA PHE A 260 -14.65 17.69 -5.75
C PHE A 260 -14.22 17.74 -7.22
N TYR A 261 -13.29 18.61 -7.60
CA TYR A 261 -12.86 18.82 -8.98
C TYR A 261 -12.67 17.54 -9.81
N PRO A 262 -12.01 16.46 -9.34
CA PRO A 262 -11.85 15.27 -10.17
C PRO A 262 -13.18 14.59 -10.50
N PHE A 263 -14.17 14.68 -9.61
CA PHE A 263 -15.50 14.07 -9.76
C PHE A 263 -16.48 14.91 -10.57
N LEU A 264 -16.18 16.21 -10.72
CA LEU A 264 -17.02 17.17 -11.46
C LEU A 264 -16.63 17.27 -12.94
N LYS A 265 -15.63 16.50 -13.39
CA LYS A 265 -15.22 16.48 -14.80
C LYS A 265 -16.21 15.67 -15.64
N ASP A 266 -16.56 16.16 -16.81
CA ASP A 266 -17.38 15.45 -17.81
C ASP A 266 -16.77 14.12 -18.28
N THR A 267 -15.50 13.87 -17.93
CA THR A 267 -14.79 12.64 -18.24
C THR A 267 -14.77 11.64 -17.08
N PHE A 268 -15.39 11.94 -15.93
CA PHE A 268 -15.55 11.04 -14.80
C PHE A 268 -16.94 10.43 -14.82
N PHE A 269 -17.04 9.11 -14.63
CA PHE A 269 -18.31 8.39 -14.66
C PHE A 269 -18.50 7.58 -13.40
N PHE A 270 -19.70 7.64 -12.82
CA PHE A 270 -20.06 6.88 -11.61
C PHE A 270 -20.59 5.49 -11.94
N SER A 271 -21.07 5.29 -13.19
CA SER A 271 -21.59 4.02 -13.64
C SER A 271 -21.07 3.63 -15.03
N SER A 272 -21.02 2.31 -15.27
CA SER A 272 -20.69 1.81 -16.62
C SER A 272 -21.74 2.19 -17.66
N THR A 273 -22.99 2.43 -17.26
CA THR A 273 -24.05 2.88 -18.15
C THR A 273 -23.81 4.30 -18.63
N GLU A 274 -23.44 5.21 -17.73
CA GLU A 274 -23.07 6.60 -18.10
C GLU A 274 -21.86 6.60 -19.03
N LEU A 275 -20.82 5.81 -18.71
CA LEU A 275 -19.63 5.69 -19.56
C LEU A 275 -19.97 5.16 -20.96
N ASP A 276 -20.81 4.11 -21.07
CA ASP A 276 -21.23 3.56 -22.36
C ASP A 276 -22.06 4.59 -23.16
N LEU A 277 -22.93 5.38 -22.51
CA LEU A 277 -23.68 6.47 -23.18
C LEU A 277 -22.76 7.59 -23.67
N ALA A 278 -21.83 8.04 -22.83
CA ALA A 278 -20.85 9.07 -23.21
C ALA A 278 -19.92 8.61 -24.34
N ALA A 279 -19.56 7.34 -24.37
CA ALA A 279 -18.74 6.76 -25.43
C ALA A 279 -19.46 6.78 -26.80
N ASN A 280 -20.79 6.63 -26.82
CA ASN A 280 -21.57 6.77 -28.06
C ASN A 280 -21.61 8.21 -28.61
N LEU A 281 -21.36 9.21 -27.75
CA LEU A 281 -21.40 10.62 -28.11
C LEU A 281 -20.01 11.21 -28.38
N SER A 282 -18.95 10.63 -27.82
CA SER A 282 -17.59 11.13 -27.95
C SER A 282 -16.64 10.03 -28.46
N LYS A 283 -16.00 10.33 -29.60
CA LYS A 283 -15.03 9.43 -30.23
C LYS A 283 -13.79 9.19 -29.34
N ASP A 284 -13.36 10.19 -28.59
CA ASP A 284 -12.19 10.07 -27.70
C ASP A 284 -12.50 9.17 -26.51
N ILE A 285 -13.69 9.34 -25.91
CA ILE A 285 -14.18 8.46 -24.84
C ILE A 285 -14.29 7.01 -25.34
N GLN A 286 -14.85 6.82 -26.54
CA GLN A 286 -15.00 5.50 -27.15
C GLN A 286 -13.64 4.83 -27.38
N GLN A 287 -12.68 5.53 -27.99
CA GLN A 287 -11.34 4.98 -28.26
C GLN A 287 -10.66 4.54 -26.97
N ARG A 288 -10.73 5.36 -25.94
CA ARG A 288 -10.15 5.05 -24.65
C ARG A 288 -10.83 3.88 -23.97
N LEU A 289 -12.15 3.81 -24.01
CA LEU A 289 -12.93 2.69 -23.51
C LEU A 289 -12.54 1.39 -24.20
N ASP A 290 -12.36 1.40 -25.52
CA ASP A 290 -11.97 0.22 -26.30
C ASP A 290 -10.53 -0.23 -25.98
N ARG A 291 -9.60 0.70 -25.77
CA ARG A 291 -8.24 0.39 -25.30
C ARG A 291 -8.29 -0.34 -23.94
N ILE A 292 -9.06 0.16 -22.97
CA ILE A 292 -9.20 -0.46 -21.65
C ILE A 292 -9.90 -1.82 -21.73
N LYS A 293 -10.94 -1.95 -22.54
CA LYS A 293 -11.61 -3.24 -22.79
C LYS A 293 -10.61 -4.27 -23.37
N SER A 294 -9.73 -3.83 -24.27
CA SER A 294 -8.67 -4.68 -24.84
C SER A 294 -7.65 -5.11 -23.78
N LEU A 295 -7.20 -4.20 -22.90
CA LEU A 295 -6.32 -4.51 -21.76
C LEU A 295 -6.93 -5.58 -20.86
N ILE A 296 -8.19 -5.38 -20.44
CA ILE A 296 -8.89 -6.32 -19.55
C ILE A 296 -9.06 -7.70 -20.22
N ASN A 297 -9.33 -7.74 -21.54
CA ASN A 297 -9.38 -9.00 -22.28
C ASN A 297 -8.01 -9.69 -22.34
N SER A 298 -6.94 -8.92 -22.62
CA SER A 298 -5.57 -9.44 -22.66
C SER A 298 -5.16 -10.03 -21.32
N LEU A 299 -5.44 -9.34 -20.20
CA LEU A 299 -5.20 -9.85 -18.85
C LEU A 299 -5.96 -11.15 -18.59
N SER A 300 -7.27 -11.18 -18.90
CA SER A 300 -8.09 -12.39 -18.74
C SER A 300 -7.54 -13.57 -19.52
N THR A 301 -7.08 -13.34 -20.76
CA THR A 301 -6.51 -14.38 -21.63
C THR A 301 -5.15 -14.84 -21.15
N LYS A 302 -4.21 -13.91 -20.85
CA LYS A 302 -2.83 -14.24 -20.43
C LYS A 302 -2.80 -14.93 -19.06
N ILE A 303 -3.66 -14.51 -18.12
CA ILE A 303 -3.80 -15.15 -16.80
C ILE A 303 -4.72 -16.39 -16.90
N ALA A 304 -5.35 -16.59 -18.04
CA ALA A 304 -6.34 -17.64 -18.31
C ALA A 304 -7.51 -17.64 -17.32
N THR A 305 -7.88 -16.50 -16.73
CA THR A 305 -8.91 -16.39 -15.67
C THR A 305 -10.04 -15.48 -16.12
N PRO A 306 -11.31 -15.94 -16.08
CA PRO A 306 -12.45 -15.12 -16.47
C PRO A 306 -12.64 -13.95 -15.50
N ILE A 307 -13.19 -12.85 -16.02
CA ILE A 307 -13.53 -11.65 -15.24
C ILE A 307 -15.06 -11.52 -15.21
N PRO A 308 -15.73 -12.01 -14.15
CA PRO A 308 -17.20 -11.95 -14.08
C PRO A 308 -17.74 -10.52 -14.08
N ASN A 309 -17.07 -9.63 -13.37
CA ASN A 309 -17.45 -8.23 -13.21
C ASN A 309 -16.67 -7.26 -14.12
N LYS A 310 -16.44 -7.65 -15.37
CA LYS A 310 -15.62 -6.91 -16.35
C LYS A 310 -16.00 -5.43 -16.48
N LYS A 311 -17.31 -5.09 -16.50
CA LYS A 311 -17.77 -3.71 -16.62
C LYS A 311 -17.30 -2.82 -15.46
N ALA A 312 -17.33 -3.35 -14.24
CA ALA A 312 -16.85 -2.64 -13.05
C ALA A 312 -15.33 -2.35 -13.12
N LEU A 313 -14.52 -3.35 -13.51
CA LEU A 313 -13.08 -3.15 -13.70
C LEU A 313 -12.75 -2.14 -14.80
N VAL A 314 -13.49 -2.17 -15.91
CA VAL A 314 -13.35 -1.20 -17.00
C VAL A 314 -13.60 0.22 -16.48
N LEU A 315 -14.67 0.43 -15.72
CA LEU A 315 -15.02 1.73 -15.14
C LEU A 315 -13.94 2.22 -14.17
N ILE A 316 -13.46 1.34 -13.27
CA ILE A 316 -12.39 1.66 -12.31
C ILE A 316 -11.12 2.11 -13.05
N LEU A 317 -10.68 1.37 -14.06
CA LEU A 317 -9.48 1.72 -14.83
C LEU A 317 -9.70 2.94 -15.70
N TYR A 318 -10.92 3.17 -16.19
CA TYR A 318 -11.25 4.36 -16.96
C TYR A 318 -11.08 5.63 -16.12
N ASN A 319 -11.58 5.62 -14.89
CA ASN A 319 -11.50 6.75 -13.97
C ASN A 319 -10.11 6.90 -13.31
N TYR A 320 -9.34 5.83 -13.25
CA TYR A 320 -8.08 5.73 -12.51
C TYR A 320 -7.11 6.89 -12.78
N HIS A 321 -6.91 7.25 -14.05
CA HIS A 321 -5.96 8.31 -14.44
C HIS A 321 -6.36 9.70 -13.97
N LEU A 322 -7.64 9.95 -13.65
CA LEU A 322 -8.14 11.25 -13.20
C LEU A 322 -7.69 11.59 -11.77
N PHE A 323 -7.38 10.57 -10.98
CA PHE A 323 -6.94 10.70 -9.59
C PHE A 323 -5.43 10.66 -9.41
N PHE A 324 -4.69 10.37 -10.49
CA PHE A 324 -3.25 10.22 -10.39
C PHE A 324 -2.56 11.60 -10.40
N ILE A 325 -2.38 12.17 -9.23
CA ILE A 325 -1.71 13.45 -9.01
C ILE A 325 -0.52 13.21 -8.08
N GLY A 326 0.68 13.09 -8.66
CA GLY A 326 1.90 12.88 -7.88
C GLY A 326 1.99 11.48 -7.26
N ASN A 327 2.66 11.35 -6.13
CA ASN A 327 2.75 10.09 -5.40
C ASN A 327 1.57 9.92 -4.45
N ASN A 328 1.09 8.70 -4.32
CA ASN A 328 -0.01 8.32 -3.44
C ASN A 328 0.44 7.95 -2.01
N HIS A 329 1.64 8.34 -1.61
CA HIS A 329 2.21 8.10 -0.28
C HIS A 329 3.31 9.12 0.05
N VAL A 330 3.61 9.26 1.34
CA VAL A 330 4.71 10.09 1.83
C VAL A 330 5.88 9.22 2.30
N LEU A 331 5.68 8.37 3.29
CA LEU A 331 6.70 7.46 3.80
C LEU A 331 6.39 5.99 3.51
N PHE A 332 5.13 5.59 3.62
CA PHE A 332 4.69 4.21 3.53
C PHE A 332 3.89 3.94 2.26
N ASP A 333 4.55 3.34 1.27
CA ASP A 333 3.89 2.90 0.04
C ASP A 333 3.12 1.58 0.29
N LYS A 334 1.84 1.71 0.69
CA LYS A 334 0.94 0.57 0.93
C LYS A 334 0.75 -0.27 -0.34
N ARG A 335 0.72 0.36 -1.52
CA ARG A 335 0.50 -0.33 -2.79
C ARG A 335 1.71 -1.14 -3.22
N LYS A 336 2.91 -0.58 -3.05
CA LYS A 336 4.16 -1.31 -3.28
C LYS A 336 4.27 -2.52 -2.35
N ASN A 337 4.02 -2.34 -1.05
CA ASN A 337 4.05 -3.47 -0.11
C ASN A 337 3.04 -4.56 -0.46
N TYR A 338 1.82 -4.18 -0.85
CA TYR A 338 0.82 -5.13 -1.32
C TYR A 338 1.32 -5.92 -2.53
N VAL A 339 1.85 -5.24 -3.55
CA VAL A 339 2.35 -5.89 -4.77
C VAL A 339 3.58 -6.76 -4.49
N LEU A 340 4.47 -6.35 -3.58
CA LEU A 340 5.60 -7.18 -3.16
C LEU A 340 5.11 -8.47 -2.50
N THR A 341 4.21 -8.39 -1.52
CA THR A 341 3.64 -9.58 -0.87
C THR A 341 2.88 -10.47 -1.85
N LEU A 342 2.09 -9.87 -2.75
CA LEU A 342 1.40 -10.61 -3.79
C LEU A 342 2.39 -11.31 -4.74
N SER A 343 3.53 -10.67 -5.02
CA SER A 343 4.59 -11.21 -5.87
C SER A 343 5.33 -12.38 -5.23
N GLU A 344 5.42 -12.43 -3.90
CA GLU A 344 5.97 -13.57 -3.16
C GLU A 344 5.06 -14.80 -3.21
N GLU A 345 3.74 -14.59 -3.26
CA GLU A 345 2.75 -15.69 -3.31
C GLU A 345 2.45 -16.13 -4.76
N TYR A 346 2.44 -15.17 -5.71
CA TYR A 346 2.00 -15.36 -7.10
C TYR A 346 2.96 -14.68 -8.11
N PRO A 347 4.26 -15.04 -8.13
CA PRO A 347 5.28 -14.30 -8.89
C PRO A 347 4.99 -14.24 -10.39
N GLN A 348 4.56 -15.35 -10.98
CA GLN A 348 4.27 -15.41 -12.42
C GLN A 348 3.08 -14.52 -12.80
N ILE A 349 2.02 -14.55 -11.99
CA ILE A 349 0.81 -13.76 -12.26
C ILE A 349 1.11 -12.27 -12.17
N VAL A 350 1.83 -11.84 -11.13
CA VAL A 350 2.24 -10.45 -10.98
C VAL A 350 3.18 -10.03 -12.13
N SER A 351 4.07 -10.90 -12.58
CA SER A 351 4.94 -10.65 -13.75
C SER A 351 4.13 -10.46 -15.03
N VAL A 352 3.17 -11.34 -15.31
CA VAL A 352 2.27 -11.23 -16.47
C VAL A 352 1.43 -9.96 -16.41
N MET A 353 0.90 -9.60 -15.22
CA MET A 353 0.16 -8.35 -15.04
C MET A 353 1.03 -7.13 -15.31
N LYS A 354 2.23 -7.07 -14.72
CA LYS A 354 3.18 -5.98 -14.93
C LYS A 354 3.52 -5.80 -16.40
N GLN A 355 3.88 -6.88 -17.08
CA GLN A 355 4.24 -6.81 -18.50
C GLN A 355 3.05 -6.35 -19.35
N THR A 356 1.86 -6.91 -19.11
CA THR A 356 0.66 -6.53 -19.88
C THR A 356 0.26 -5.07 -19.66
N LEU A 357 0.45 -4.54 -18.45
CA LEU A 357 0.22 -3.13 -18.16
C LEU A 357 1.28 -2.25 -18.84
N LEU A 358 2.56 -2.62 -18.79
CA LEU A 358 3.64 -1.87 -19.44
C LEU A 358 3.47 -1.80 -20.96
N ASP A 359 2.92 -2.85 -21.59
CA ASP A 359 2.60 -2.88 -23.02
C ASP A 359 1.37 -2.01 -23.37
N PHE A 360 0.66 -1.45 -22.36
CA PHE A 360 -0.55 -0.69 -22.54
C PHE A 360 -0.36 0.80 -22.21
N GLN A 361 -1.02 1.67 -22.97
CA GLN A 361 -1.05 3.12 -22.72
C GLN A 361 -2.51 3.61 -22.66
N PHE A 362 -2.84 4.37 -21.61
CA PHE A 362 -4.16 5.00 -21.49
C PHE A 362 -4.40 6.08 -22.53
N HIS A 363 -3.34 6.84 -22.88
CA HIS A 363 -3.29 7.85 -23.91
C HIS A 363 -1.85 8.01 -24.42
N ASP A 364 -1.65 8.70 -25.52
CA ASP A 364 -0.39 8.71 -26.27
C ASP A 364 0.83 9.25 -25.48
N ASN A 365 0.62 10.05 -24.44
CA ASN A 365 1.66 10.62 -23.59
C ASN A 365 1.69 10.01 -22.18
N PHE A 366 1.05 8.85 -21.96
CA PHE A 366 1.03 8.21 -20.66
C PHE A 366 2.28 7.34 -20.44
N GLU A 367 2.99 7.61 -19.36
CA GLU A 367 4.14 6.82 -18.93
C GLU A 367 3.85 6.14 -17.59
N TRP A 368 4.15 4.84 -17.52
CA TRP A 368 4.06 4.10 -16.28
C TRP A 368 5.22 4.45 -15.34
N SER A 369 4.90 4.93 -14.15
CA SER A 369 5.82 4.94 -13.01
C SER A 369 5.64 3.67 -12.16
N GLU A 370 6.59 3.36 -11.28
CA GLU A 370 6.44 2.25 -10.33
C GLU A 370 5.16 2.43 -9.47
N ALA A 371 4.86 3.64 -9.04
CA ALA A 371 3.69 3.94 -8.22
C ALA A 371 2.38 3.71 -8.97
N THR A 372 2.26 4.19 -10.23
CA THR A 372 1.07 3.95 -11.06
C THR A 372 0.87 2.48 -11.36
N LEU A 373 1.95 1.75 -11.62
CA LEU A 373 1.90 0.32 -11.90
C LEU A 373 1.42 -0.48 -10.68
N ASN A 374 1.96 -0.18 -9.49
CA ASN A 374 1.54 -0.82 -8.25
C ASN A 374 0.06 -0.52 -7.91
N GLU A 375 -0.39 0.72 -8.12
CA GLU A 375 -1.79 1.09 -7.93
C GLU A 375 -2.71 0.34 -8.90
N ALA A 376 -2.35 0.26 -10.20
CA ALA A 376 -3.14 -0.47 -11.19
C ALA A 376 -3.25 -1.97 -10.85
N ILE A 377 -2.16 -2.61 -10.44
CA ILE A 377 -2.16 -4.01 -10.00
C ILE A 377 -3.06 -4.20 -8.77
N TYR A 378 -2.93 -3.30 -7.79
CA TYR A 378 -3.80 -3.32 -6.62
C TYR A 378 -5.27 -3.21 -7.00
N LEU A 379 -5.65 -2.22 -7.80
CA LEU A 379 -7.04 -2.03 -8.25
C LEU A 379 -7.57 -3.25 -9.02
N LEU A 380 -6.77 -3.79 -9.92
CA LEU A 380 -7.13 -4.99 -10.67
C LEU A 380 -7.37 -6.18 -9.74
N THR A 381 -6.42 -6.50 -8.89
CA THR A 381 -6.46 -7.72 -8.06
C THR A 381 -7.50 -7.67 -6.96
N THR A 382 -7.76 -6.47 -6.39
CA THR A 382 -8.77 -6.29 -5.33
C THR A 382 -10.20 -6.16 -5.86
N ASN A 383 -10.36 -5.71 -7.10
CA ASN A 383 -11.68 -5.55 -7.71
C ASN A 383 -12.02 -6.63 -8.74
N TRP A 384 -11.13 -7.54 -9.10
CA TRP A 384 -11.43 -8.70 -9.94
C TRP A 384 -12.15 -9.75 -9.10
N GLU A 385 -13.41 -9.96 -9.39
CA GLU A 385 -14.25 -10.88 -8.62
C GLU A 385 -13.70 -12.31 -8.64
N ASN A 386 -13.56 -12.92 -7.47
CA ASN A 386 -13.01 -14.26 -7.26
C ASN A 386 -11.60 -14.47 -7.81
N PHE A 387 -10.77 -13.41 -7.94
CA PHE A 387 -9.42 -13.47 -8.49
C PHE A 387 -8.57 -14.56 -7.86
N ILE A 388 -8.32 -14.49 -6.55
CA ILE A 388 -7.48 -15.44 -5.82
C ILE A 388 -8.03 -16.88 -5.92
N THR A 389 -9.34 -17.08 -5.71
CA THR A 389 -9.97 -18.40 -5.82
C THR A 389 -9.83 -18.99 -7.21
N SER A 390 -9.94 -18.15 -8.25
CA SER A 390 -9.83 -18.59 -9.64
C SER A 390 -8.41 -18.95 -10.03
N ILE A 391 -7.42 -18.25 -9.47
CA ILE A 391 -6.00 -18.57 -9.63
C ILE A 391 -5.68 -19.89 -8.95
N HIS A 392 -6.08 -20.06 -7.69
CA HIS A 392 -5.81 -21.30 -6.95
C HIS A 392 -6.32 -22.54 -7.65
N LYS A 393 -7.51 -22.49 -8.30
CA LYS A 393 -8.05 -23.61 -9.06
C LYS A 393 -7.21 -24.02 -10.28
N LYS A 394 -6.29 -23.17 -10.72
CA LYS A 394 -5.45 -23.37 -11.90
C LYS A 394 -3.98 -23.63 -11.60
N LEU A 395 -3.59 -23.51 -10.33
CA LEU A 395 -2.25 -23.89 -9.94
C LEU A 395 -2.03 -25.39 -10.26
N PRO A 396 -0.82 -25.76 -10.69
CA PRO A 396 -0.52 -27.15 -10.97
C PRO A 396 -0.67 -27.98 -9.69
N PHE A 397 -1.06 -29.21 -9.90
CA PHE A 397 -1.26 -30.15 -8.82
C PHE A 397 0.08 -30.64 -8.29
N ILE A 398 0.28 -30.63 -6.96
CA ILE A 398 1.50 -31.06 -6.28
C ILE A 398 1.20 -32.32 -5.47
N SER A 399 1.94 -33.40 -5.76
CA SER A 399 1.91 -34.64 -4.99
C SER A 399 2.91 -34.57 -3.85
N ILE A 400 2.47 -34.85 -2.62
CA ILE A 400 3.28 -34.80 -1.40
C ILE A 400 3.30 -36.19 -0.77
N LEU A 401 4.49 -36.76 -0.55
CA LEU A 401 4.67 -37.97 0.20
C LEU A 401 5.08 -37.65 1.64
N ILE A 402 4.41 -38.25 2.62
CA ILE A 402 4.84 -38.26 4.01
C ILE A 402 5.51 -39.64 4.31
N SER A 403 6.78 -39.59 4.62
CA SER A 403 7.52 -40.73 5.09
C SER A 403 7.91 -40.54 6.56
N CYS A 404 7.25 -41.25 7.45
CA CYS A 404 7.37 -41.11 8.89
C CYS A 404 8.04 -42.33 9.51
N THR A 405 9.03 -42.10 10.38
CA THR A 405 9.70 -43.19 11.13
C THR A 405 8.99 -43.55 12.43
N PHE A 406 7.89 -42.88 12.75
CA PHE A 406 7.00 -43.21 13.87
C PHE A 406 5.85 -44.10 13.39
N GLU A 407 4.89 -44.36 14.26
CA GLU A 407 3.73 -45.19 13.98
C GLU A 407 2.85 -44.57 12.88
N HIS A 408 2.07 -45.40 12.20
CA HIS A 408 1.17 -44.93 11.13
C HIS A 408 0.20 -43.82 11.56
N GLN A 409 -0.27 -43.86 12.82
CA GLN A 409 -1.13 -42.84 13.40
C GLN A 409 -0.43 -41.45 13.46
N HIS A 410 0.88 -41.42 13.65
CA HIS A 410 1.64 -40.18 13.62
C HIS A 410 1.71 -39.61 12.19
N ALA A 411 1.90 -40.44 11.18
CA ALA A 411 1.85 -40.02 9.78
C ALA A 411 0.46 -39.45 9.39
N GLN A 412 -0.61 -40.10 9.89
CA GLN A 412 -1.97 -39.59 9.72
C GLN A 412 -2.19 -38.22 10.40
N LEU A 413 -1.60 -38.01 11.59
CA LEU A 413 -1.64 -36.70 12.24
C LEU A 413 -0.92 -35.62 11.39
N LEU A 414 0.24 -35.95 10.82
CA LEU A 414 0.98 -35.03 9.94
C LEU A 414 0.19 -34.73 8.65
N GLU A 415 -0.46 -35.72 8.05
CA GLU A 415 -1.34 -35.53 6.90
C GLU A 415 -2.45 -34.56 7.24
N GLN A 416 -3.18 -34.75 8.35
CA GLN A 416 -4.24 -33.79 8.77
C GLN A 416 -3.70 -32.38 9.04
N LEU A 417 -2.53 -32.25 9.67
CA LEU A 417 -1.91 -30.94 9.92
C LEU A 417 -1.50 -30.23 8.63
N LEU A 418 -1.03 -30.98 7.64
CA LEU A 418 -0.69 -30.47 6.33
C LEU A 418 -1.94 -30.05 5.57
N ASP A 419 -2.95 -30.90 5.52
CA ASP A 419 -4.22 -30.63 4.81
C ASP A 419 -4.91 -29.34 5.31
N LEU A 420 -4.81 -29.05 6.60
CA LEU A 420 -5.30 -27.81 7.19
C LEU A 420 -4.48 -26.56 6.80
N ARG A 421 -3.26 -26.70 6.26
CA ARG A 421 -2.31 -25.59 6.07
C ARG A 421 -1.83 -25.43 4.64
N VAL A 422 -1.97 -26.43 3.79
CA VAL A 422 -1.59 -26.38 2.38
C VAL A 422 -2.81 -26.14 1.49
N THR A 423 -2.56 -25.70 0.28
CA THR A 423 -3.61 -25.31 -0.67
C THR A 423 -4.37 -26.53 -1.21
N ASN A 424 -5.60 -26.31 -1.69
CA ASN A 424 -6.49 -27.35 -2.26
C ASN A 424 -5.90 -28.07 -3.51
N ASN A 425 -4.76 -27.64 -4.04
CA ASN A 425 -4.12 -28.24 -5.22
C ASN A 425 -2.98 -29.21 -4.83
N THR A 426 -3.04 -29.78 -3.64
CA THR A 426 -2.08 -30.78 -3.17
C THR A 426 -2.77 -32.12 -2.93
N LYS A 427 -2.07 -33.24 -3.20
CA LYS A 427 -2.46 -34.56 -2.78
C LYS A 427 -1.41 -35.09 -1.83
N ILE A 428 -1.81 -35.33 -0.61
CA ILE A 428 -0.94 -35.88 0.41
C ILE A 428 -1.12 -37.40 0.42
N THR A 429 -0.03 -38.12 0.50
CA THR A 429 -0.02 -39.61 0.57
C THR A 429 0.96 -40.01 1.66
N ILE A 430 0.62 -41.01 2.43
CA ILE A 430 1.51 -41.62 3.45
C ILE A 430 2.21 -42.79 2.81
N SER A 431 3.54 -42.85 2.95
CA SER A 431 4.35 -43.95 2.43
C SER A 431 3.87 -45.30 2.95
N GLN A 432 3.76 -46.26 2.06
CA GLN A 432 3.37 -47.64 2.35
C GLN A 432 4.53 -48.64 2.16
N ALA A 433 5.73 -48.15 1.82
CA ALA A 433 6.91 -48.96 1.55
C ALA A 433 7.29 -49.81 2.78
N GLN A 434 7.55 -51.09 2.55
CA GLN A 434 7.94 -52.05 3.60
C GLN A 434 9.46 -52.30 3.61
N THR A 435 10.13 -52.00 2.54
CA THR A 435 11.58 -52.19 2.39
C THR A 435 12.28 -50.88 1.99
N ILE A 436 13.59 -50.78 2.26
CA ILE A 436 14.38 -49.59 1.90
C ILE A 436 14.40 -49.35 0.39
N PRO A 437 14.61 -50.36 -0.48
CA PRO A 437 14.54 -50.18 -1.93
C PRO A 437 13.19 -49.61 -2.41
N GLU A 438 12.08 -50.24 -2.01
CA GLU A 438 10.72 -49.77 -2.32
C GLU A 438 10.52 -48.33 -1.86
N HIS A 439 11.00 -48.00 -0.67
CA HIS A 439 10.90 -46.65 -0.14
C HIS A 439 11.65 -45.61 -1.00
N LEU A 440 12.87 -45.93 -1.42
CA LEU A 440 13.66 -45.04 -2.26
C LEU A 440 13.06 -44.87 -3.66
N GLU A 441 12.49 -45.92 -4.24
CA GLU A 441 11.76 -45.85 -5.53
C GLU A 441 10.46 -45.03 -5.37
N GLU A 442 9.71 -45.20 -4.29
CA GLU A 442 8.48 -44.43 -4.03
C GLU A 442 8.72 -42.91 -3.94
N LEU A 443 9.91 -42.45 -3.45
CA LEU A 443 10.21 -41.04 -3.31
C LEU A 443 10.17 -40.31 -4.65
N ASP A 444 10.64 -40.96 -5.72
CA ASP A 444 10.78 -40.34 -7.05
C ASP A 444 9.40 -40.10 -7.76
N ASP A 445 8.34 -40.75 -7.27
CA ASP A 445 6.97 -40.58 -7.80
C ASP A 445 6.27 -39.31 -7.33
N TYR A 446 6.84 -38.60 -6.37
CA TYR A 446 6.23 -37.44 -5.74
C TYR A 446 7.01 -36.15 -6.01
N ASP A 447 6.29 -35.03 -6.03
CA ASP A 447 6.89 -33.71 -6.25
C ASP A 447 7.61 -33.19 -5.01
N LEU A 448 7.09 -33.49 -3.81
CA LEU A 448 7.62 -33.09 -2.52
C LEU A 448 7.61 -34.27 -1.56
N VAL A 449 8.72 -34.51 -0.91
CA VAL A 449 8.83 -35.56 0.09
C VAL A 449 9.10 -34.94 1.45
N LEU A 450 8.27 -35.28 2.43
CA LEU A 450 8.41 -34.87 3.83
C LEU A 450 8.86 -36.05 4.66
N ILE A 451 10.01 -35.91 5.32
CA ILE A 451 10.56 -36.92 6.23
C ILE A 451 10.75 -36.34 7.63
N ASN A 452 10.71 -37.14 8.65
CA ASN A 452 10.96 -36.73 10.04
C ASN A 452 12.30 -37.28 10.59
N THR A 453 13.21 -37.67 9.71
CA THR A 453 14.54 -38.19 10.07
C THR A 453 15.58 -37.74 9.06
N ASP A 454 16.80 -37.48 9.52
CA ASP A 454 17.96 -37.20 8.70
C ASP A 454 18.76 -38.43 8.27
N LYS A 455 18.28 -39.64 8.67
CA LYS A 455 18.96 -40.91 8.39
C LYS A 455 18.71 -41.45 6.97
N ILE A 456 17.64 -40.97 6.31
CA ILE A 456 17.32 -41.36 4.94
C ILE A 456 18.12 -40.45 4.01
N LYS A 457 19.06 -41.04 3.26
CA LYS A 457 19.80 -40.33 2.22
C LYS A 457 19.14 -40.63 0.87
N SER A 458 18.60 -39.61 0.26
CA SER A 458 18.02 -39.63 -1.08
C SER A 458 18.52 -38.44 -1.89
N ASN A 459 18.59 -38.61 -3.21
CA ASN A 459 18.92 -37.52 -4.17
C ASN A 459 17.66 -36.81 -4.65
N HIS A 460 16.50 -37.05 -4.02
CA HIS A 460 15.26 -36.38 -4.39
C HIS A 460 15.40 -34.83 -4.26
N PRO A 461 15.13 -34.05 -5.33
CA PRO A 461 15.42 -32.62 -5.37
C PRO A 461 14.64 -31.82 -4.32
N HIS A 462 13.43 -32.26 -3.97
CA HIS A 462 12.54 -31.58 -3.02
C HIS A 462 12.25 -32.47 -1.80
N LEU A 463 13.31 -32.94 -1.13
CA LEU A 463 13.19 -33.67 0.12
C LEU A 463 13.35 -32.72 1.31
N LEU A 464 12.35 -32.65 2.18
CA LEU A 464 12.37 -31.82 3.38
C LEU A 464 12.32 -32.65 4.65
N CYS A 465 13.28 -32.39 5.53
CA CYS A 465 13.22 -32.95 6.90
C CYS A 465 12.44 -31.94 7.80
N ILE A 466 11.39 -32.47 8.45
CA ILE A 466 10.52 -31.74 9.37
C ILE A 466 10.54 -32.34 10.75
N ASN A 467 10.23 -31.59 11.78
CA ASN A 467 10.10 -32.13 13.13
C ASN A 467 8.88 -33.05 13.24
N PRO A 468 8.87 -34.03 14.17
CA PRO A 468 7.72 -34.89 14.40
C PRO A 468 6.41 -34.12 14.61
N LEU A 469 6.43 -33.04 15.36
CA LEU A 469 5.39 -32.03 15.36
C LEU A 469 5.98 -30.75 14.70
N PRO A 470 5.56 -30.41 13.46
CA PRO A 470 6.17 -29.33 12.71
C PRO A 470 6.06 -27.99 13.43
N ILE A 471 7.19 -27.30 13.57
CA ILE A 471 7.30 -25.96 14.14
C ILE A 471 7.17 -24.90 13.02
N PHE A 472 7.09 -23.63 13.37
CA PHE A 472 6.95 -22.50 12.41
C PHE A 472 7.99 -22.55 11.26
N ARG A 473 9.25 -22.89 11.57
CA ARG A 473 10.32 -23.02 10.56
C ARG A 473 10.06 -24.14 9.56
N ASP A 474 9.46 -25.24 9.98
CA ASP A 474 9.14 -26.36 9.09
C ASP A 474 8.01 -25.98 8.14
N TRP A 475 6.97 -25.32 8.65
CA TRP A 475 5.88 -24.79 7.82
C TRP A 475 6.38 -23.79 6.77
N LEU A 476 7.35 -22.93 7.13
CA LEU A 476 7.96 -21.99 6.19
C LEU A 476 8.73 -22.72 5.09
N LYS A 477 9.48 -23.79 5.42
CA LYS A 477 10.17 -24.62 4.41
C LYS A 477 9.18 -25.27 3.45
N VAL A 478 8.12 -25.91 3.99
CA VAL A 478 7.08 -26.55 3.17
C VAL A 478 6.43 -25.53 2.22
N ARG A 479 6.03 -24.36 2.73
CA ARG A 479 5.44 -23.30 1.91
C ARG A 479 6.38 -22.85 0.78
N ASN A 480 7.64 -22.58 1.10
CA ASN A 480 8.60 -22.11 0.09
C ASN A 480 8.86 -23.17 -0.99
N SER A 481 8.94 -24.45 -0.62
CA SER A 481 9.08 -25.54 -1.59
C SER A 481 7.83 -25.71 -2.45
N LEU A 482 6.64 -25.54 -1.90
CA LEU A 482 5.40 -25.56 -2.69
C LEU A 482 5.35 -24.43 -3.72
N ILE A 483 5.74 -23.21 -3.34
CA ILE A 483 5.82 -22.08 -4.27
C ILE A 483 6.81 -22.38 -5.40
N SER A 484 8.02 -22.86 -5.08
CA SER A 484 9.03 -23.23 -6.09
C SER A 484 8.53 -24.31 -7.05
N LEU A 485 7.89 -25.37 -6.53
CA LEU A 485 7.33 -26.46 -7.34
C LEU A 485 6.18 -25.99 -8.24
N ILE A 486 5.32 -25.10 -7.75
CA ILE A 486 4.26 -24.49 -8.56
C ILE A 486 4.87 -23.70 -9.71
N GLU A 487 5.93 -22.93 -9.45
CA GLU A 487 6.66 -22.18 -10.49
C GLU A 487 7.27 -23.09 -11.53
N GLU A 488 7.99 -24.12 -11.10
CA GLU A 488 8.64 -25.08 -12.00
C GLU A 488 7.64 -25.83 -12.90
N LYS A 489 6.53 -26.29 -12.32
CA LYS A 489 5.46 -26.97 -13.09
C LYS A 489 4.73 -26.01 -14.03
N SER A 490 4.50 -24.77 -13.61
CA SER A 490 3.83 -23.76 -14.43
C SER A 490 4.70 -23.37 -15.65
N GLN A 491 6.01 -23.30 -15.50
CA GLN A 491 6.95 -23.05 -16.62
C GLN A 491 6.98 -24.21 -17.63
N LYS A 492 6.86 -25.44 -17.16
CA LYS A 492 6.81 -26.63 -18.05
C LYS A 492 5.49 -26.76 -18.83
N LEU A 493 4.40 -26.10 -18.37
CA LEU A 493 3.11 -26.10 -19.07
C LEU A 493 3.01 -25.01 -20.15
N VAL A 494 3.90 -24.02 -20.12
CA VAL A 494 3.92 -22.90 -21.09
C VAL A 494 4.90 -23.14 -22.24
N ASN A 495 5.87 -24.06 -22.08
CA ASN A 495 6.79 -24.53 -23.14
C ASN A 495 6.22 -25.81 -23.82
#